data_716782993f739d13b235186312812c09
#
_entry.id   716782993f739d13b235186312812c09
#
_cell.length_a   1.000
_cell.length_b   1.000
_cell.length_c   1.000
_cell.angle_alpha   90.00
_cell.angle_beta   90.00
_cell.angle_gamma   90.00
#
_symmetry.space_group_name_H-M   'P 1'
#
loop_
_entity.id
_entity.type
_entity.pdbx_description
1 polymer ?
#
loop_
_entity_poly.entity_id
_entity_poly.type
_entity_poly.pdbx_seq_one_letter_code
_entity_poly.pdbx_strand_id
1 'polypeptide(L)'
;MIDNPLKNVSIIILAAGLGTRMKSNMAKVLHNIKGKPMISHVLVSACDVAGENVIVVVGHQADLVKEACLKMSSVSFALQKEQRGTGHAVLCAMPEIPETTENVIILCGDVPLLRAGTIRALLADHVKENRELTLLAVELEDPTGYGRVVINADGELTRIVEEADATQGEKSISIVNSGIYC
;
A
#
# COMPACT_ATOMS: atom_id res chain seq x y z
N MET A 1 -20.73 4.72 24.35
CA MET A 1 -20.46 5.12 22.97
C MET A 1 -19.54 4.05 22.43
N ILE A 2 -19.94 3.30 21.41
CA ILE A 2 -19.07 2.30 20.79
C ILE A 2 -18.06 3.13 20.00
N ASP A 3 -16.81 3.16 20.46
CA ASP A 3 -15.71 3.78 19.69
C ASP A 3 -15.69 3.14 18.31
N ASN A 4 -15.86 3.98 17.29
CA ASN A 4 -15.76 3.52 15.91
C ASN A 4 -14.26 3.22 15.66
N PRO A 5 -13.84 1.96 15.50
CA PRO A 5 -12.44 1.57 15.34
C PRO A 5 -11.80 2.14 14.06
N LEU A 6 -12.60 2.79 13.22
CA LEU A 6 -12.17 3.50 12.02
C LEU A 6 -11.82 4.97 12.28
N LYS A 7 -11.97 5.46 13.50
CA LYS A 7 -11.45 6.77 13.90
C LYS A 7 -9.96 6.61 14.18
N ASN A 8 -9.18 7.62 13.82
CA ASN A 8 -7.72 7.65 14.05
C ASN A 8 -6.91 6.71 13.14
N VAL A 9 -7.37 6.49 11.91
CA VAL A 9 -6.60 5.80 10.87
C VAL A 9 -6.00 6.79 9.88
N SER A 10 -4.75 6.57 9.50
CA SER A 10 -4.11 7.23 8.36
C SER A 10 -3.76 6.21 7.29
N ILE A 11 -3.83 6.62 6.03
CA ILE A 11 -3.46 5.78 4.89
C ILE A 11 -2.28 6.38 4.15
N ILE A 12 -1.22 5.61 3.97
CA ILE A 12 -0.06 5.95 3.13
C ILE A 12 -0.21 5.25 1.79
N ILE A 13 -0.20 6.00 0.69
CA ILE A 13 -0.21 5.45 -0.66
C ILE A 13 1.19 5.59 -1.27
N LEU A 14 1.82 4.49 -1.61
CA LEU A 14 3.15 4.44 -2.20
C LEU A 14 3.06 4.67 -3.72
N ALA A 15 3.52 5.82 -4.19
CA ALA A 15 3.44 6.25 -5.58
C ALA A 15 4.78 6.81 -6.12
N ALA A 16 5.91 6.59 -5.43
CA ALA A 16 7.22 7.15 -5.78
C ALA A 16 8.00 6.34 -6.83
N GLY A 17 7.57 5.10 -7.15
CA GLY A 17 8.31 4.15 -7.97
C GLY A 17 8.43 4.55 -9.45
N LEU A 18 9.55 4.18 -10.07
CA LEU A 18 9.84 4.44 -11.49
C LEU A 18 8.98 3.61 -12.46
N GLY A 19 8.45 2.46 -12.03
CA GLY A 19 7.64 1.58 -12.88
C GLY A 19 8.41 1.00 -14.09
N THR A 20 9.69 0.68 -13.94
CA THR A 20 10.61 0.28 -15.03
C THR A 20 10.10 -0.85 -15.90
N ARG A 21 9.32 -1.80 -15.35
CA ARG A 21 8.70 -2.91 -16.10
C ARG A 21 7.70 -2.46 -17.15
N MET A 22 7.11 -1.26 -17.01
CA MET A 22 6.14 -0.71 -17.96
C MET A 22 6.78 -0.19 -19.26
N LYS A 23 8.12 -0.06 -19.31
CA LYS A 23 8.86 0.49 -20.47
C LYS A 23 8.28 1.81 -20.97
N SER A 24 7.83 2.66 -20.07
CA SER A 24 7.19 3.95 -20.33
C SER A 24 7.93 5.05 -19.56
N ASN A 25 7.99 6.25 -20.14
CA ASN A 25 8.52 7.44 -19.48
C ASN A 25 7.53 8.05 -18.48
N MET A 26 6.28 7.58 -18.47
CA MET A 26 5.25 8.02 -17.54
C MET A 26 5.31 7.20 -16.25
N ALA A 27 5.17 7.86 -15.10
CA ALA A 27 5.06 7.18 -13.81
C ALA A 27 3.93 6.14 -13.86
N LYS A 28 4.19 4.91 -13.33
CA LYS A 28 3.26 3.78 -13.41
C LYS A 28 1.85 4.15 -12.96
N VAL A 29 1.74 4.89 -11.88
CA VAL A 29 0.48 5.28 -11.25
C VAL A 29 -0.35 6.28 -12.07
N LEU A 30 0.25 6.94 -13.07
CA LEU A 30 -0.41 7.88 -13.97
C LEU A 30 -1.02 7.24 -15.22
N HIS A 31 -0.71 5.96 -15.50
CA HIS A 31 -1.34 5.25 -16.61
C HIS A 31 -2.85 5.14 -16.38
N ASN A 32 -3.62 5.40 -17.44
CA ASN A 32 -5.07 5.42 -17.36
C ASN A 32 -5.67 4.01 -17.38
N ILE A 33 -6.61 3.80 -16.45
CA ILE A 33 -7.53 2.66 -16.44
C ILE A 33 -8.95 3.22 -16.49
N LYS A 34 -9.71 2.83 -17.50
CA LYS A 34 -11.07 3.35 -17.76
C LYS A 34 -11.14 4.88 -17.74
N GLY A 35 -10.15 5.53 -18.38
CA GLY A 35 -10.10 7.00 -18.55
C GLY A 35 -9.62 7.81 -17.35
N LYS A 36 -9.20 7.15 -16.26
CA LYS A 36 -8.65 7.82 -15.06
C LYS A 36 -7.27 7.26 -14.72
N PRO A 37 -6.34 8.09 -14.20
CA PRO A 37 -5.07 7.60 -13.69
C PRO A 37 -5.27 6.48 -12.67
N MET A 38 -4.38 5.48 -12.69
CA MET A 38 -4.44 4.32 -11.79
C MET A 38 -4.54 4.73 -10.32
N ILE A 39 -3.74 5.73 -9.91
CA ILE A 39 -3.76 6.26 -8.54
C ILE A 39 -5.11 6.82 -8.12
N SER A 40 -5.89 7.38 -9.06
CA SER A 40 -7.22 7.93 -8.75
C SER A 40 -8.17 6.87 -8.21
N HIS A 41 -8.06 5.63 -8.68
CA HIS A 41 -8.88 4.52 -8.18
C HIS A 41 -8.50 4.13 -6.75
N VAL A 42 -7.20 4.11 -6.44
CA VAL A 42 -6.70 3.83 -5.09
C VAL A 42 -7.10 4.95 -4.12
N LEU A 43 -6.96 6.21 -4.55
CA LEU A 43 -7.37 7.38 -3.75
C LEU A 43 -8.84 7.33 -3.35
N VAL A 44 -9.75 7.00 -4.27
CA VAL A 44 -11.18 6.89 -3.96
C VAL A 44 -11.41 5.90 -2.82
N SER A 45 -10.78 4.73 -2.89
CA SER A 45 -10.91 3.70 -1.85
C SER A 45 -10.26 4.13 -0.53
N ALA A 46 -9.12 4.82 -0.58
CA ALA A 46 -8.41 5.30 0.61
C ALA A 46 -9.18 6.42 1.32
N CYS A 47 -9.64 7.44 0.57
CA CYS A 47 -10.40 8.56 1.14
C CYS A 47 -11.76 8.12 1.68
N ASP A 48 -12.39 7.08 1.11
CA ASP A 48 -13.62 6.50 1.65
C ASP A 48 -13.40 5.86 3.03
N VAL A 49 -12.17 5.45 3.37
CA VAL A 49 -11.81 4.85 4.67
C VAL A 49 -11.27 5.88 5.65
N ALA A 50 -10.29 6.70 5.24
CA ALA A 50 -9.53 7.60 6.13
C ALA A 50 -9.88 9.10 5.96
N GLY A 51 -10.84 9.44 5.08
CA GLY A 51 -11.18 10.83 4.80
C GLY A 51 -9.98 11.62 4.26
N GLU A 52 -9.60 12.69 4.95
CA GLU A 52 -8.46 13.54 4.58
C GLU A 52 -7.11 13.02 5.12
N ASN A 53 -7.11 12.00 5.99
CA ASN A 53 -5.90 11.42 6.56
C ASN A 53 -5.22 10.45 5.57
N VAL A 54 -5.03 10.90 4.33
CA VAL A 54 -4.36 10.16 3.26
C VAL A 54 -3.09 10.89 2.87
N ILE A 55 -1.95 10.19 2.93
CA ILE A 55 -0.62 10.69 2.57
C ILE A 55 -0.16 9.96 1.31
N VAL A 56 0.16 10.69 0.25
CA VAL A 56 0.69 10.10 -0.99
C VAL A 56 2.20 10.30 -1.05
N VAL A 57 2.95 9.20 -1.04
CA VAL A 57 4.41 9.26 -1.22
C VAL A 57 4.71 9.39 -2.71
N VAL A 58 5.29 10.51 -3.08
CA VAL A 58 5.65 10.84 -4.47
C VAL A 58 7.17 10.84 -4.66
N GLY A 59 7.63 10.63 -5.88
CA GLY A 59 9.06 10.60 -6.21
C GLY A 59 9.25 10.90 -7.69
N HIS A 60 9.31 9.87 -8.54
CA HIS A 60 9.38 10.06 -9.98
C HIS A 60 8.13 10.80 -10.49
N GLN A 61 8.35 11.90 -11.24
CA GLN A 61 7.29 12.78 -11.74
C GLN A 61 6.33 13.29 -10.65
N ALA A 62 6.88 13.64 -9.49
CA ALA A 62 6.13 14.03 -8.29
C ALA A 62 5.04 15.07 -8.59
N ASP A 63 5.34 16.11 -9.37
CA ASP A 63 4.39 17.19 -9.64
C ASP A 63 3.18 16.71 -10.46
N LEU A 64 3.40 15.82 -11.44
CA LEU A 64 2.31 15.22 -12.23
C LEU A 64 1.43 14.30 -11.38
N VAL A 65 2.04 13.54 -10.47
CA VAL A 65 1.28 12.69 -9.54
C VAL A 65 0.47 13.54 -8.56
N LYS A 66 1.06 14.60 -8.00
CA LYS A 66 0.35 15.55 -7.12
C LYS A 66 -0.83 16.18 -7.83
N GLU A 67 -0.63 16.70 -9.06
CA GLU A 67 -1.70 17.29 -9.86
C GLU A 67 -2.85 16.32 -10.09
N ALA A 68 -2.54 15.06 -10.44
CA ALA A 68 -3.56 14.02 -10.64
C ALA A 68 -4.36 13.73 -9.36
N CYS A 69 -3.68 13.69 -8.19
CA CYS A 69 -4.32 13.47 -6.90
C CYS A 69 -5.21 14.64 -6.48
N LEU A 70 -4.72 15.89 -6.58
CA LEU A 70 -5.43 17.09 -6.15
C LEU A 70 -6.69 17.39 -6.97
N LYS A 71 -6.78 16.86 -8.21
CA LYS A 71 -8.02 16.90 -9.00
C LYS A 71 -9.14 16.04 -8.40
N MET A 72 -8.79 15.11 -7.51
CA MET A 72 -9.73 14.12 -6.96
C MET A 72 -10.08 14.38 -5.50
N SER A 73 -9.07 14.70 -4.67
CA SER A 73 -9.24 14.83 -3.22
C SER A 73 -8.16 15.72 -2.61
N SER A 74 -8.47 16.32 -1.46
CA SER A 74 -7.47 16.96 -0.60
C SER A 74 -6.70 15.87 0.14
N VAL A 75 -5.39 15.79 -0.11
CA VAL A 75 -4.49 14.80 0.50
C VAL A 75 -3.14 15.42 0.80
N SER A 76 -2.40 14.87 1.75
CA SER A 76 -1.02 15.27 2.06
C SER A 76 -0.02 14.53 1.15
N PHE A 77 1.18 15.09 1.03
CA PHE A 77 2.23 14.51 0.19
C PHE A 77 3.57 14.43 0.92
N ALA A 78 4.22 13.28 0.81
CA ALA A 78 5.59 13.09 1.24
C ALA A 78 6.50 12.87 0.03
N LEU A 79 7.68 13.47 0.00
CA LEU A 79 8.63 13.32 -1.10
C LEU A 79 9.69 12.27 -0.76
N GLN A 80 9.72 11.19 -1.52
CA GLN A 80 10.82 10.23 -1.53
C GLN A 80 11.83 10.64 -2.62
N LYS A 81 12.87 11.36 -2.25
CA LYS A 81 13.91 11.84 -3.19
C LYS A 81 14.71 10.68 -3.81
N GLU A 82 15.05 9.69 -3.00
CA GLU A 82 15.83 8.53 -3.41
C GLU A 82 14.98 7.26 -3.21
N GLN A 83 14.83 6.46 -4.25
CA GLN A 83 14.04 5.21 -4.22
C GLN A 83 14.83 4.09 -3.53
N ARG A 84 14.88 4.13 -2.18
CA ARG A 84 15.53 3.11 -1.35
C ARG A 84 14.58 1.99 -0.89
N GLY A 85 13.51 1.78 -1.63
CA GLY A 85 12.51 0.74 -1.32
C GLY A 85 11.30 1.23 -0.54
N THR A 86 10.40 0.30 -0.26
CA THR A 86 9.08 0.52 0.33
C THR A 86 9.16 1.06 1.76
N GLY A 87 10.01 0.46 2.61
CA GLY A 87 10.19 0.92 3.99
C GLY A 87 10.67 2.36 4.08
N HIS A 88 11.63 2.76 3.21
CA HIS A 88 12.08 4.15 3.14
C HIS A 88 10.95 5.11 2.69
N ALA A 89 10.09 4.68 1.77
CA ALA A 89 8.94 5.47 1.37
C ALA A 89 7.98 5.74 2.54
N VAL A 90 7.71 4.72 3.36
CA VAL A 90 6.92 4.86 4.60
C VAL A 90 7.58 5.82 5.56
N LEU A 91 8.90 5.71 5.80
CA LEU A 91 9.64 6.64 6.67
C LEU A 91 9.54 8.09 6.19
N CYS A 92 9.52 8.34 4.87
CA CYS A 92 9.31 9.68 4.32
C CYS A 92 7.91 10.25 4.65
N ALA A 93 6.90 9.40 4.81
CA ALA A 93 5.53 9.80 5.12
C ALA A 93 5.28 10.01 6.62
N MET A 94 6.11 9.45 7.50
CA MET A 94 5.92 9.53 8.96
C MET A 94 5.68 10.95 9.50
N PRO A 95 6.42 11.99 9.04
CA PRO A 95 6.22 13.36 9.53
C PRO A 95 4.85 13.97 9.18
N GLU A 96 4.15 13.41 8.18
CA GLU A 96 2.85 13.89 7.71
C GLU A 96 1.68 13.19 8.42
N ILE A 97 1.97 12.16 9.24
CA ILE A 97 0.94 11.40 9.96
C ILE A 97 0.48 12.23 11.17
N PRO A 98 -0.84 12.48 11.34
CA PRO A 98 -1.36 13.16 12.51
C PRO A 98 -1.01 12.41 13.80
N GLU A 99 -0.67 13.14 14.88
CA GLU A 99 -0.36 12.55 16.19
C GLU A 99 -1.51 11.74 16.79
N THR A 100 -2.74 12.00 16.36
CA THR A 100 -3.93 11.26 16.79
C THR A 100 -4.09 9.91 16.09
N THR A 101 -3.22 9.58 15.13
CA THR A 101 -3.30 8.31 14.38
C THR A 101 -2.89 7.14 15.27
N GLU A 102 -3.76 6.16 15.38
CA GLU A 102 -3.51 4.91 16.12
C GLU A 102 -3.11 3.77 15.18
N ASN A 103 -3.66 3.77 13.96
CA ASN A 103 -3.40 2.73 12.97
C ASN A 103 -3.00 3.36 11.64
N VAL A 104 -1.99 2.78 10.99
CA VAL A 104 -1.52 3.22 9.67
C VAL A 104 -1.72 2.09 8.67
N ILE A 105 -2.40 2.39 7.57
CA ILE A 105 -2.55 1.45 6.46
C ILE A 105 -1.64 1.88 5.32
N ILE A 106 -0.87 0.94 4.79
CA ILE A 106 0.05 1.16 3.67
C ILE A 106 -0.54 0.50 2.43
N LEU A 107 -0.73 1.27 1.36
CA LEU A 107 -1.25 0.83 0.08
C LEU A 107 -0.26 1.09 -1.04
N CYS A 108 -0.24 0.22 -2.05
CA CYS A 108 0.44 0.48 -3.31
C CYS A 108 -0.45 1.33 -4.23
N GLY A 109 0.10 2.40 -4.84
CA GLY A 109 -0.64 3.29 -5.74
C GLY A 109 -1.02 2.66 -7.08
N ASP A 110 -0.59 1.43 -7.33
CA ASP A 110 -0.79 0.66 -8.55
C ASP A 110 -1.74 -0.55 -8.40
N VAL A 111 -2.58 -0.54 -7.37
CA VAL A 111 -3.62 -1.57 -7.10
C VAL A 111 -5.04 -1.02 -7.29
N PRO A 112 -5.43 -0.64 -8.52
CA PRO A 112 -6.66 0.12 -8.80
C PRO A 112 -7.96 -0.64 -8.50
N LEU A 113 -7.90 -1.95 -8.29
CA LEU A 113 -9.07 -2.78 -7.99
C LEU A 113 -9.29 -3.00 -6.49
N LEU A 114 -8.41 -2.47 -5.64
CA LEU A 114 -8.56 -2.55 -4.19
C LEU A 114 -9.79 -1.73 -3.76
N ARG A 115 -10.69 -2.39 -3.05
CA ARG A 115 -11.95 -1.79 -2.61
C ARG A 115 -11.84 -1.29 -1.17
N ALA A 116 -12.54 -0.22 -0.84
CA ALA A 116 -12.64 0.30 0.51
C ALA A 116 -13.13 -0.75 1.53
N GLY A 117 -14.03 -1.65 1.12
CA GLY A 117 -14.48 -2.77 1.96
C GLY A 117 -13.35 -3.72 2.37
N THR A 118 -12.40 -4.00 1.48
CA THR A 118 -11.22 -4.81 1.79
C THR A 118 -10.30 -4.10 2.79
N ILE A 119 -10.10 -2.78 2.60
CA ILE A 119 -9.28 -1.97 3.51
C ILE A 119 -9.92 -1.94 4.92
N ARG A 120 -11.24 -1.75 5.00
CA ARG A 120 -11.97 -1.79 6.27
C ARG A 120 -11.90 -3.15 6.95
N ALA A 121 -11.99 -4.23 6.18
CA ALA A 121 -11.89 -5.59 6.74
C ALA A 121 -10.49 -5.86 7.33
N LEU A 122 -9.42 -5.43 6.62
CA LEU A 122 -8.04 -5.52 7.11
C LEU A 122 -7.87 -4.75 8.43
N LEU A 123 -8.36 -3.51 8.50
CA LEU A 123 -8.30 -2.69 9.71
C LEU A 123 -9.09 -3.30 10.86
N ALA A 124 -10.30 -3.77 10.57
CA ALA A 124 -11.18 -4.36 11.59
C ALA A 124 -10.56 -5.63 12.20
N ASP A 125 -9.94 -6.48 11.37
CA ASP A 125 -9.23 -7.68 11.85
C ASP A 125 -7.98 -7.31 12.65
N HIS A 126 -7.20 -6.31 12.18
CA HIS A 126 -6.03 -5.78 12.88
C HIS A 126 -6.36 -5.30 14.29
N VAL A 127 -7.38 -4.44 14.41
CA VAL A 127 -7.82 -3.86 15.68
C VAL A 127 -8.43 -4.92 16.61
N LYS A 128 -9.30 -5.79 16.07
CA LYS A 128 -9.95 -6.86 16.85
C LYS A 128 -8.95 -7.77 17.52
N GLU A 129 -7.92 -8.17 16.81
CA GLU A 129 -6.90 -9.10 17.28
C GLU A 129 -5.73 -8.38 17.99
N ASN A 130 -5.79 -7.05 18.11
CA ASN A 130 -4.76 -6.19 18.73
C ASN A 130 -3.35 -6.51 18.21
N ARG A 131 -3.20 -6.58 16.88
CA ARG A 131 -1.92 -6.94 16.25
C ARG A 131 -1.02 -5.74 16.06
N GLU A 132 0.29 -5.96 16.07
CA GLU A 132 1.28 -4.94 15.72
C GLU A 132 1.42 -4.77 14.20
N LEU A 133 1.18 -5.85 13.44
CA LEU A 133 1.24 -5.86 11.98
C LEU A 133 0.21 -6.85 11.43
N THR A 134 -0.52 -6.43 10.41
CA THR A 134 -1.39 -7.29 9.61
C THR A 134 -1.08 -7.10 8.13
N LEU A 135 -0.83 -8.19 7.43
CA LEU A 135 -0.54 -8.22 6.01
C LEU A 135 -1.75 -8.77 5.24
N LEU A 136 -2.14 -8.09 4.17
CA LEU A 136 -3.03 -8.68 3.18
C LEU A 136 -2.22 -9.58 2.24
N ALA A 137 -2.38 -10.88 2.36
CA ALA A 137 -1.76 -11.86 1.48
C ALA A 137 -2.72 -12.30 0.38
N VAL A 138 -2.17 -12.82 -0.71
CA VAL A 138 -2.93 -13.37 -1.84
C VAL A 138 -2.38 -14.76 -2.16
N GLU A 139 -3.27 -15.71 -2.36
CA GLU A 139 -2.89 -17.03 -2.86
C GLU A 139 -2.97 -17.03 -4.40
N LEU A 140 -1.87 -17.41 -5.06
CA LEU A 140 -1.75 -17.47 -6.51
C LEU A 140 -1.35 -18.87 -6.96
N GLU A 141 -1.92 -19.34 -8.07
CA GLU A 141 -1.50 -20.58 -8.74
C GLU A 141 -0.06 -20.46 -9.28
N ASP A 142 0.28 -19.30 -9.86
CA ASP A 142 1.63 -18.96 -10.29
C ASP A 142 2.13 -17.73 -9.50
N PRO A 143 2.93 -17.94 -8.43
CA PRO A 143 3.45 -16.87 -7.59
C PRO A 143 4.73 -16.22 -8.15
N THR A 144 5.17 -16.58 -9.36
CA THR A 144 6.42 -16.09 -9.95
C THR A 144 6.49 -14.56 -9.98
N GLY A 145 7.61 -14.01 -9.50
CA GLY A 145 7.87 -12.58 -9.48
C GLY A 145 7.30 -11.82 -8.28
N TYR A 146 6.65 -12.51 -7.35
CA TYR A 146 6.14 -11.93 -6.10
C TYR A 146 7.01 -12.32 -4.90
N GLY A 147 7.00 -11.50 -3.86
CA GLY A 147 7.54 -11.88 -2.55
C GLY A 147 6.67 -12.95 -1.90
N ARG A 148 7.29 -14.00 -1.37
CA ARG A 148 6.59 -15.08 -0.66
C ARG A 148 6.37 -14.74 0.79
N VAL A 149 5.18 -15.04 1.29
CA VAL A 149 4.84 -14.93 2.72
C VAL A 149 5.16 -16.26 3.39
N VAL A 150 6.18 -16.24 4.25
CA VAL A 150 6.60 -17.45 5.00
C VAL A 150 5.93 -17.42 6.36
N ILE A 151 5.15 -18.46 6.67
CA ILE A 151 4.46 -18.64 7.94
C ILE A 151 5.02 -19.88 8.67
N ASN A 152 5.02 -19.85 9.99
CA ASN A 152 5.39 -20.99 10.81
C ASN A 152 4.23 -21.99 11.00
N ALA A 153 4.47 -23.07 11.76
CA ALA A 153 3.45 -24.08 12.04
C ALA A 153 2.26 -23.55 12.84
N ASP A 154 2.44 -22.44 13.57
CA ASP A 154 1.40 -21.77 14.37
C ASP A 154 0.58 -20.77 13.54
N GLY A 155 0.91 -20.60 12.25
CA GLY A 155 0.23 -19.67 11.34
C GLY A 155 0.73 -18.23 11.43
N GLU A 156 1.86 -17.96 12.10
CA GLU A 156 2.41 -16.63 12.26
C GLU A 156 3.36 -16.28 11.11
N LEU A 157 3.32 -15.02 10.68
CA LEU A 157 4.25 -14.46 9.69
C LEU A 157 5.66 -14.45 10.28
N THR A 158 6.59 -15.17 9.64
CA THR A 158 8.01 -15.17 10.04
C THR A 158 8.84 -14.22 9.21
N ARG A 159 8.58 -14.17 7.89
CA ARG A 159 9.27 -13.26 6.97
C ARG A 159 8.55 -13.17 5.63
N ILE A 160 8.94 -12.16 4.87
CA ILE A 160 8.65 -12.03 3.45
C ILE A 160 9.97 -12.21 2.71
N VAL A 161 10.03 -13.10 1.72
CA VAL A 161 11.21 -13.33 0.90
C VAL A 161 10.91 -13.00 -0.56
N GLU A 162 11.69 -12.10 -1.13
CA GLU A 162 11.53 -11.71 -2.53
C GLU A 162 11.93 -12.85 -3.47
N GLU A 163 11.35 -12.88 -4.69
CA GLU A 163 11.61 -13.92 -5.69
C GLU A 163 13.11 -14.18 -5.95
N ALA A 164 13.91 -13.09 -5.99
CA ALA A 164 15.34 -13.18 -6.26
C ALA A 164 16.14 -13.84 -5.14
N ASP A 165 15.66 -13.73 -3.90
CA ASP A 165 16.33 -14.23 -2.70
C ASP A 165 15.76 -15.57 -2.21
N ALA A 166 14.64 -16.01 -2.81
CA ALA A 166 13.91 -17.20 -2.41
C ALA A 166 14.64 -18.48 -2.80
N THR A 167 14.77 -19.41 -1.85
CA THR A 167 15.20 -20.79 -2.12
C THR A 167 14.19 -21.54 -3.00
N GLN A 168 14.57 -22.67 -3.55
CA GLN A 168 13.67 -23.47 -4.39
C GLN A 168 12.41 -23.93 -3.64
N GLY A 169 12.53 -24.24 -2.36
CA GLY A 169 11.40 -24.58 -1.50
C GLY A 169 10.46 -23.39 -1.27
N GLU A 170 11.01 -22.20 -1.02
CA GLU A 170 10.23 -20.99 -0.82
C GLU A 170 9.53 -20.54 -2.10
N LYS A 171 10.11 -20.74 -3.28
CA LYS A 171 9.48 -20.45 -4.57
C LYS A 171 8.20 -21.25 -4.81
N SER A 172 8.02 -22.40 -4.16
CA SER A 172 6.81 -23.21 -4.24
C SER A 172 5.65 -22.71 -3.36
N ILE A 173 5.90 -21.71 -2.49
CA ILE A 173 4.86 -21.11 -1.65
C ILE A 173 3.90 -20.31 -2.55
N SER A 174 2.60 -20.63 -2.51
CA SER A 174 1.54 -19.95 -3.27
C SER A 174 1.08 -18.63 -2.65
N ILE A 175 1.35 -18.42 -1.34
CA ILE A 175 0.94 -17.23 -0.61
C ILE A 175 1.96 -16.11 -0.84
N VAL A 176 1.51 -15.02 -1.43
CA VAL A 176 2.35 -13.89 -1.82
C VAL A 176 2.02 -12.61 -1.09
N ASN A 177 3.01 -11.76 -0.97
CA ASN A 177 2.90 -10.42 -0.42
C ASN A 177 2.20 -9.49 -1.40
N SER A 178 1.05 -8.92 -1.00
CA SER A 178 0.35 -7.92 -1.82
C SER A 178 0.95 -6.52 -1.71
N GLY A 179 1.83 -6.27 -0.74
CA GLY A 179 2.34 -4.94 -0.43
C GLY A 179 1.35 -4.05 0.32
N ILE A 180 0.28 -4.62 0.88
CA ILE A 180 -0.76 -3.92 1.66
C ILE A 180 -0.66 -4.35 3.12
N TYR A 181 -0.52 -3.38 4.02
CA TYR A 181 -0.28 -3.61 5.44
C TYR A 181 -1.16 -2.70 6.31
N CYS A 182 -1.41 -3.15 7.51
CA CYS A 182 -1.90 -2.34 8.61
C CYS A 182 -0.96 -2.50 9.79
#